data_6f60f8d2c37de146cd7be3692d32ee6b
#
_entry.id   6f60f8d2c37de146cd7be3692d32ee6b
#
_cell.length_a   1.000
_cell.length_b   1.000
_cell.length_c   1.000
_cell.angle_alpha   90.00
_cell.angle_beta   90.00
_cell.angle_gamma   90.00
#
_symmetry.space_group_name_H-M   'P 1'
#
loop_
_entity.id
_entity.type
_entity.pdbx_description
1 polymer ?
#
loop_
_entity_poly.entity_id
_entity_poly.type
_entity_poly.pdbx_seq_one_letter_code
_entity_poly.pdbx_strand_id
1 'polypeptide(L)'
;QLGINDAEFSDVINPNHPTKHWYHPGRVAEVQIGEQAIGLIGDLHPHIKNELGIRPDLEVAQFSLLVASLVKAMEEELEFEPIPKYPAIIRDISLLVNKDVKISEILNRIEGADTNCIMQDVDVFDIYEDNPDMPEGKKSVAFHLIYRSNNRTLTDEEVDKVEQNIKKVLEQGLGAEIR
;
A
#
# COMPACT_ATOMS: atom_id res chain seq x y z
N GLN A 1 -6.41 18.30 -4.47
CA GLN A 1 -6.84 17.28 -3.49
C GLN A 1 -8.35 17.24 -3.46
N LEU A 2 -8.95 16.03 -3.46
CA LEU A 2 -10.40 15.84 -3.50
C LEU A 2 -11.01 15.56 -2.12
N GLY A 3 -10.19 15.56 -1.04
CA GLY A 3 -10.61 15.21 0.32
C GLY A 3 -11.00 13.73 0.51
N ILE A 4 -10.58 12.85 -0.41
CA ILE A 4 -10.86 11.43 -0.33
C ILE A 4 -9.69 10.76 0.36
N ASN A 5 -9.90 10.26 1.57
CA ASN A 5 -8.85 9.62 2.37
C ASN A 5 -8.99 8.10 2.47
N ASP A 6 -10.17 7.54 2.13
CA ASP A 6 -10.52 6.13 2.39
C ASP A 6 -10.56 5.31 1.09
N ALA A 7 -9.64 5.55 0.16
CA ALA A 7 -9.57 4.76 -1.06
C ALA A 7 -8.87 3.42 -0.78
N GLU A 8 -9.58 2.32 -1.03
CA GLU A 8 -9.09 0.96 -0.88
C GLU A 8 -8.94 0.26 -2.23
N PHE A 9 -8.06 -0.75 -2.29
CA PHE A 9 -7.81 -1.55 -3.47
C PHE A 9 -8.21 -3.00 -3.22
N SER A 10 -9.13 -3.52 -4.06
CA SER A 10 -9.61 -4.90 -3.99
C SER A 10 -9.17 -5.70 -5.21
N ASP A 11 -8.75 -6.94 -4.99
CA ASP A 11 -8.50 -7.90 -6.06
C ASP A 11 -9.79 -8.60 -6.55
N VAL A 12 -10.91 -8.38 -5.86
CA VAL A 12 -12.24 -8.86 -6.28
C VAL A 12 -12.84 -7.89 -7.27
N ILE A 13 -12.72 -8.18 -8.55
CA ILE A 13 -13.17 -7.30 -9.62
C ILE A 13 -14.52 -7.77 -10.14
N ASN A 14 -15.46 -6.82 -10.32
CA ASN A 14 -16.72 -7.11 -10.97
C ASN A 14 -16.48 -7.73 -12.37
N PRO A 15 -16.88 -8.99 -12.63
CA PRO A 15 -16.63 -9.66 -13.90
C PRO A 15 -17.28 -8.97 -15.10
N ASN A 16 -18.32 -8.18 -14.87
CA ASN A 16 -19.07 -7.43 -15.88
C ASN A 16 -18.60 -5.98 -16.03
N HIS A 17 -17.47 -5.60 -15.40
CA HIS A 17 -16.96 -4.23 -15.56
C HIS A 17 -16.60 -3.96 -17.02
N PRO A 18 -17.13 -2.89 -17.66
CA PRO A 18 -17.06 -2.68 -19.10
C PRO A 18 -15.62 -2.54 -19.64
N THR A 19 -14.71 -2.03 -18.83
CA THR A 19 -13.29 -1.82 -19.23
C THR A 19 -12.35 -2.92 -18.74
N LYS A 20 -12.84 -3.97 -18.06
CA LYS A 20 -12.01 -5.02 -17.49
C LYS A 20 -11.07 -5.68 -18.53
N HIS A 21 -11.52 -5.84 -19.77
CA HIS A 21 -10.75 -6.44 -20.85
C HIS A 21 -9.55 -5.60 -21.35
N TRP A 22 -9.44 -4.35 -20.89
CA TRP A 22 -8.28 -3.50 -21.20
C TRP A 22 -7.12 -3.73 -20.24
N TYR A 23 -7.37 -4.41 -19.13
CA TYR A 23 -6.40 -4.64 -18.07
C TYR A 23 -5.78 -6.02 -18.13
N HIS A 24 -4.54 -6.11 -17.67
CA HIS A 24 -3.86 -7.39 -17.51
C HIS A 24 -4.65 -8.27 -16.50
N PRO A 25 -4.96 -9.54 -16.85
CA PRO A 25 -5.86 -10.36 -16.03
C PRO A 25 -5.37 -10.67 -14.62
N GLY A 26 -4.05 -10.59 -14.37
CA GLY A 26 -3.45 -10.83 -13.06
C GLY A 26 -2.83 -9.59 -12.39
N ARG A 27 -2.96 -8.38 -13.02
CA ARG A 27 -2.37 -7.14 -12.51
C ARG A 27 -3.37 -5.99 -12.62
N VAL A 28 -4.49 -6.15 -11.94
CA VAL A 28 -5.58 -5.18 -11.90
C VAL A 28 -6.25 -5.23 -10.53
N ALA A 29 -6.62 -4.06 -10.01
CA ALA A 29 -7.37 -3.92 -8.78
C ALA A 29 -8.60 -3.04 -9.00
N GLU A 30 -9.67 -3.31 -8.26
CA GLU A 30 -10.82 -2.42 -8.16
C GLU A 30 -10.56 -1.35 -7.12
N VAL A 31 -10.79 -0.10 -7.47
CA VAL A 31 -10.68 1.04 -6.56
C VAL A 31 -12.03 1.25 -5.90
N GLN A 32 -12.06 1.25 -4.58
CA GLN A 32 -13.27 1.38 -3.77
C GLN A 32 -13.15 2.55 -2.80
N ILE A 33 -14.28 3.20 -2.50
CA ILE A 33 -14.43 4.18 -1.42
C ILE A 33 -15.58 3.69 -0.55
N GLY A 34 -15.29 3.27 0.68
CA GLY A 34 -16.21 2.51 1.50
C GLY A 34 -16.66 1.24 0.79
N GLU A 35 -17.98 1.02 0.64
CA GLU A 35 -18.54 -0.15 -0.08
C GLU A 35 -18.74 0.09 -1.58
N GLN A 36 -18.40 1.26 -2.10
CA GLN A 36 -18.67 1.64 -3.49
C GLN A 36 -17.43 1.48 -4.37
N ALA A 37 -17.51 0.59 -5.37
CA ALA A 37 -16.52 0.51 -6.43
C ALA A 37 -16.62 1.78 -7.32
N ILE A 38 -15.49 2.44 -7.53
CA ILE A 38 -15.40 3.68 -8.30
C ILE A 38 -14.60 3.52 -9.59
N GLY A 39 -13.88 2.42 -9.75
CA GLY A 39 -13.11 2.18 -10.97
C GLY A 39 -12.10 1.06 -10.88
N LEU A 40 -11.19 1.02 -11.85
CA LEU A 40 -10.12 0.04 -11.93
C LEU A 40 -8.76 0.75 -12.10
N ILE A 41 -7.72 0.14 -11.53
CA ILE A 41 -6.32 0.50 -11.75
C ILE A 41 -5.53 -0.78 -12.06
N GLY A 42 -4.54 -0.72 -12.93
CA GLY A 42 -3.70 -1.88 -13.22
C GLY A 42 -2.91 -1.72 -14.51
N ASP A 43 -2.24 -2.80 -14.91
CA ASP A 43 -1.45 -2.84 -16.12
C ASP A 43 -2.33 -2.97 -17.37
N LEU A 44 -1.87 -2.36 -18.46
CA LEU A 44 -2.52 -2.48 -19.77
C LEU A 44 -2.39 -3.93 -20.28
N HIS A 45 -3.49 -4.46 -20.83
CA HIS A 45 -3.54 -5.83 -21.34
C HIS A 45 -2.47 -6.06 -22.42
N PRO A 46 -1.69 -7.17 -22.39
CA PRO A 46 -0.61 -7.44 -23.34
C PRO A 46 -1.04 -7.41 -24.80
N HIS A 47 -2.24 -7.88 -25.13
CA HIS A 47 -2.79 -7.83 -26.47
C HIS A 47 -2.95 -6.39 -26.98
N ILE A 48 -3.46 -5.50 -26.14
CA ILE A 48 -3.63 -4.08 -26.48
C ILE A 48 -2.26 -3.40 -26.64
N LYS A 49 -1.28 -3.72 -25.79
CA LYS A 49 0.11 -3.25 -25.95
C LYS A 49 0.65 -3.60 -27.34
N ASN A 50 0.44 -4.85 -27.79
CA ASN A 50 0.87 -5.30 -29.11
C ASN A 50 0.17 -4.57 -30.25
N GLU A 51 -1.16 -4.37 -30.18
CA GLU A 51 -1.93 -3.64 -31.20
C GLU A 51 -1.50 -2.17 -31.31
N LEU A 52 -1.14 -1.55 -30.19
CA LEU A 52 -0.65 -0.17 -30.14
C LEU A 52 0.85 -0.05 -30.50
N GLY A 53 1.54 -1.16 -30.78
CA GLY A 53 2.97 -1.16 -31.09
C GLY A 53 3.86 -0.76 -29.90
N ILE A 54 3.38 -0.93 -28.68
CA ILE A 54 4.14 -0.64 -27.46
C ILE A 54 5.13 -1.79 -27.24
N ARG A 55 6.39 -1.44 -26.97
CA ARG A 55 7.44 -2.44 -26.72
C ARG A 55 7.06 -3.35 -25.53
N PRO A 56 7.32 -4.66 -25.61
CA PRO A 56 6.95 -5.61 -24.55
C PRO A 56 7.60 -5.32 -23.19
N ASP A 57 8.83 -4.79 -23.20
CA ASP A 57 9.62 -4.44 -22.02
C ASP A 57 9.14 -3.16 -21.30
N LEU A 58 8.27 -2.38 -21.95
CA LEU A 58 7.71 -1.16 -21.33
C LEU A 58 6.49 -1.52 -20.48
N GLU A 59 6.55 -1.26 -19.21
CA GLU A 59 5.39 -1.35 -18.32
C GLU A 59 4.48 -0.13 -18.51
N VAL A 60 3.18 -0.39 -18.65
CA VAL A 60 2.16 0.66 -18.85
C VAL A 60 1.03 0.43 -17.87
N ALA A 61 0.97 1.26 -16.85
CA ALA A 61 -0.14 1.31 -15.93
C ALA A 61 -1.24 2.23 -16.47
N GLN A 62 -2.48 1.88 -16.17
CA GLN A 62 -3.67 2.68 -16.50
C GLN A 62 -4.67 2.66 -15.36
N PHE A 63 -5.55 3.64 -15.37
CA PHE A 63 -6.71 3.65 -14.47
C PHE A 63 -7.96 4.18 -15.19
N SER A 64 -9.12 3.73 -14.73
CA SER A 64 -10.42 4.26 -15.17
C SER A 64 -11.30 4.48 -13.94
N LEU A 65 -11.78 5.71 -13.73
CA LEU A 65 -12.56 6.08 -12.56
C LEU A 65 -13.89 6.70 -13.00
N LEU A 66 -14.96 6.40 -12.26
CA LEU A 66 -16.29 6.98 -12.45
C LEU A 66 -16.35 8.37 -11.80
N VAL A 67 -16.30 9.42 -12.59
CA VAL A 67 -16.32 10.81 -12.11
C VAL A 67 -17.53 11.10 -11.22
N ALA A 68 -18.70 10.55 -11.55
CA ALA A 68 -19.91 10.74 -10.73
C ALA A 68 -19.76 10.14 -9.31
N SER A 69 -19.04 9.04 -9.18
CA SER A 69 -18.75 8.42 -7.88
C SER A 69 -17.69 9.21 -7.11
N LEU A 70 -16.65 9.70 -7.81
CA LEU A 70 -15.67 10.59 -7.21
C LEU A 70 -16.30 11.85 -6.63
N VAL A 71 -17.17 12.52 -7.41
CA VAL A 71 -17.86 13.74 -6.95
C VAL A 71 -18.73 13.48 -5.72
N LYS A 72 -19.33 12.30 -5.61
CA LYS A 72 -20.11 11.93 -4.41
C LYS A 72 -19.25 11.64 -3.19
N ALA A 73 -18.03 11.16 -3.41
CA ALA A 73 -17.09 10.82 -2.34
C ALA A 73 -16.22 12.02 -1.91
N MET A 74 -16.28 13.14 -2.67
CA MET A 74 -15.58 14.36 -2.29
C MET A 74 -16.20 14.94 -1.03
N GLU A 75 -15.36 15.28 -0.06
CA GLU A 75 -15.77 16.12 1.05
C GLU A 75 -15.85 17.58 0.62
N GLU A 76 -16.93 18.29 1.00
CA GLU A 76 -17.13 19.70 0.61
C GLU A 76 -16.15 20.63 1.32
N GLU A 77 -15.65 20.27 2.50
CA GLU A 77 -14.72 21.07 3.30
C GLU A 77 -13.48 20.24 3.66
N LEU A 78 -12.30 20.72 3.25
CA LEU A 78 -11.04 20.24 3.76
C LEU A 78 -10.82 20.82 5.16
N GLU A 79 -10.85 20.00 6.19
CA GLU A 79 -10.44 20.44 7.52
C GLU A 79 -8.95 20.86 7.47
N PHE A 80 -8.68 22.03 8.05
CA PHE A 80 -7.32 22.50 8.19
C PHE A 80 -6.58 21.65 9.21
N GLU A 81 -5.65 20.81 8.75
CA GLU A 81 -4.70 20.14 9.64
C GLU A 81 -3.50 21.05 9.91
N PRO A 82 -3.31 21.44 11.18
CA PRO A 82 -2.16 22.27 11.55
C PRO A 82 -0.86 21.48 11.31
N ILE A 83 0.17 22.20 10.83
CA ILE A 83 1.50 21.60 10.69
C ILE A 83 1.95 21.02 12.04
N PRO A 84 2.39 19.76 12.07
CA PRO A 84 2.80 19.12 13.31
C PRO A 84 3.93 19.90 14.00
N LYS A 85 3.77 20.17 15.31
CA LYS A 85 4.71 20.95 16.11
C LYS A 85 5.96 20.17 16.51
N TYR A 86 5.85 18.83 16.55
CA TYR A 86 6.92 17.96 17.01
C TYR A 86 7.50 17.14 15.83
N PRO A 87 8.81 16.90 15.82
CA PRO A 87 9.44 16.14 14.74
C PRO A 87 8.98 14.69 14.74
N ALA A 88 8.94 14.07 13.55
CA ALA A 88 8.76 12.65 13.42
C ALA A 88 10.09 11.91 13.63
N ILE A 89 10.00 10.67 14.12
CA ILE A 89 11.07 9.69 14.08
C ILE A 89 10.74 8.72 12.94
N ILE A 90 11.66 8.53 12.01
CA ILE A 90 11.50 7.60 10.89
C ILE A 90 12.41 6.41 11.14
N ARG A 91 11.88 5.20 10.98
CA ARG A 91 12.61 3.93 11.06
C ARG A 91 12.36 3.11 9.80
N ASP A 92 13.40 2.49 9.31
CA ASP A 92 13.34 1.61 8.17
C ASP A 92 13.30 0.16 8.65
N ILE A 93 12.41 -0.63 8.05
CA ILE A 93 12.33 -2.05 8.26
C ILE A 93 12.32 -2.77 6.91
N SER A 94 13.14 -3.80 6.75
CA SER A 94 13.15 -4.64 5.58
C SER A 94 12.74 -6.07 5.96
N LEU A 95 11.81 -6.64 5.22
CA LEU A 95 11.21 -7.93 5.46
C LEU A 95 11.46 -8.87 4.29
N LEU A 96 11.89 -10.08 4.59
CA LEU A 96 11.91 -11.17 3.62
C LEU A 96 10.69 -12.07 3.91
N VAL A 97 9.74 -12.12 2.97
CA VAL A 97 8.48 -12.87 3.08
C VAL A 97 8.25 -13.76 1.85
N ASN A 98 7.30 -14.68 1.92
CA ASN A 98 6.89 -15.47 0.76
C ASN A 98 6.27 -14.56 -0.31
N LYS A 99 6.43 -14.88 -1.60
CA LYS A 99 5.92 -14.06 -2.71
C LYS A 99 4.40 -13.89 -2.73
N ASP A 100 3.66 -14.86 -2.21
CA ASP A 100 2.20 -14.88 -2.14
C ASP A 100 1.63 -13.98 -1.04
N VAL A 101 2.44 -13.55 -0.06
CA VAL A 101 2.02 -12.63 0.99
C VAL A 101 1.69 -11.27 0.38
N LYS A 102 0.46 -10.78 0.57
CA LYS A 102 0.03 -9.47 0.07
C LYS A 102 0.63 -8.34 0.90
N ILE A 103 0.98 -7.23 0.22
CA ILE A 103 1.47 -6.02 0.91
C ILE A 103 0.43 -5.49 1.89
N SER A 104 -0.85 -5.50 1.53
CA SER A 104 -1.94 -5.10 2.40
C SER A 104 -2.00 -5.92 3.70
N GLU A 105 -1.68 -7.22 3.64
CA GLU A 105 -1.62 -8.05 4.85
C GLU A 105 -0.46 -7.63 5.77
N ILE A 106 0.69 -7.27 5.19
CA ILE A 106 1.83 -6.78 5.96
C ILE A 106 1.48 -5.45 6.63
N LEU A 107 0.91 -4.49 5.86
CA LEU A 107 0.48 -3.17 6.36
C LEU A 107 -0.51 -3.30 7.51
N ASN A 108 -1.58 -4.09 7.35
CA ASN A 108 -2.58 -4.31 8.40
C ASN A 108 -1.98 -4.88 9.70
N ARG A 109 -0.95 -5.74 9.59
CA ARG A 109 -0.26 -6.28 10.76
C ARG A 109 0.65 -5.26 11.43
N ILE A 110 1.33 -4.42 10.65
CA ILE A 110 2.16 -3.33 11.16
C ILE A 110 1.29 -2.34 11.93
N GLU A 111 0.21 -1.86 11.31
CA GLU A 111 -0.73 -0.92 11.93
C GLU A 111 -1.39 -1.51 13.19
N GLY A 112 -1.83 -2.75 13.12
CA GLY A 112 -2.43 -3.45 14.26
C GLY A 112 -1.46 -3.74 15.41
N ALA A 113 -0.15 -3.68 15.18
CA ALA A 113 0.88 -3.88 16.20
C ALA A 113 1.19 -2.60 16.99
N ASP A 114 0.82 -1.42 16.51
CA ASP A 114 1.00 -0.16 17.26
C ASP A 114 -0.08 0.06 18.31
N THR A 115 0.07 -0.59 19.44
CA THR A 115 -0.85 -0.46 20.58
C THR A 115 -0.83 0.91 21.26
N ASN A 116 0.18 1.73 20.97
CA ASN A 116 0.36 3.05 21.57
C ASN A 116 -0.17 4.20 20.69
N CYS A 117 -0.59 3.89 19.46
CA CYS A 117 -1.06 4.87 18.47
C CYS A 117 -0.07 6.03 18.26
N ILE A 118 1.23 5.72 18.21
CA ILE A 118 2.30 6.69 17.94
C ILE A 118 2.85 6.61 16.51
N MET A 119 2.53 5.54 15.79
CA MET A 119 2.83 5.42 14.37
C MET A 119 1.80 6.22 13.59
N GLN A 120 2.27 7.18 12.81
CA GLN A 120 1.42 8.07 12.03
C GLN A 120 1.17 7.53 10.63
N ASP A 121 2.19 6.87 10.05
CA ASP A 121 2.13 6.42 8.67
C ASP A 121 3.12 5.28 8.41
N VAL A 122 2.85 4.49 7.38
CA VAL A 122 3.70 3.39 6.91
C VAL A 122 3.79 3.46 5.40
N ASP A 123 4.97 3.75 4.89
CA ASP A 123 5.22 3.82 3.45
C ASP A 123 6.04 2.63 2.96
N VAL A 124 5.57 1.98 1.89
CA VAL A 124 6.36 1.00 1.14
C VAL A 124 7.27 1.74 0.19
N PHE A 125 8.58 1.69 0.38
CA PHE A 125 9.49 2.41 -0.51
C PHE A 125 10.26 1.50 -1.47
N ASP A 126 10.32 0.18 -1.19
CA ASP A 126 11.03 -0.73 -2.07
C ASP A 126 10.47 -2.15 -2.02
N ILE A 127 10.44 -2.81 -3.19
CA ILE A 127 10.02 -4.22 -3.34
C ILE A 127 10.99 -4.89 -4.31
N TYR A 128 11.70 -5.90 -3.83
CA TYR A 128 12.58 -6.72 -4.65
C TYR A 128 12.00 -8.13 -4.81
N GLU A 129 11.81 -8.53 -6.07
CA GLU A 129 11.44 -9.87 -6.47
C GLU A 129 12.51 -10.41 -7.43
N ASP A 130 12.70 -11.71 -7.45
CA ASP A 130 13.60 -12.40 -8.39
C ASP A 130 15.09 -11.95 -8.36
N ASN A 131 15.59 -11.54 -7.19
CA ASN A 131 17.00 -11.27 -7.02
C ASN A 131 17.77 -12.59 -6.84
N PRO A 132 18.89 -12.83 -7.57
CA PRO A 132 19.71 -14.04 -7.45
C PRO A 132 20.22 -14.35 -6.03
N ASP A 133 20.36 -13.31 -5.20
CA ASP A 133 20.83 -13.42 -3.81
C ASP A 133 19.72 -13.73 -2.80
N MET A 134 18.47 -13.87 -3.27
CA MET A 134 17.32 -14.19 -2.42
C MET A 134 16.91 -15.67 -2.54
N PRO A 135 16.38 -16.27 -1.46
CA PRO A 135 15.79 -17.60 -1.53
C PRO A 135 14.66 -17.66 -2.53
N GLU A 136 14.58 -18.75 -3.29
CA GLU A 136 13.51 -18.99 -4.26
C GLU A 136 12.13 -18.94 -3.58
N GLY A 137 11.17 -18.28 -4.24
CA GLY A 137 9.80 -18.12 -3.72
C GLY A 137 9.62 -17.05 -2.66
N LYS A 138 10.67 -16.23 -2.38
CA LYS A 138 10.58 -15.10 -1.45
C LYS A 138 10.69 -13.76 -2.17
N LYS A 139 10.18 -12.71 -1.53
CA LYS A 139 10.35 -11.30 -1.90
C LYS A 139 10.82 -10.49 -0.69
N SER A 140 11.58 -9.45 -0.96
CA SER A 140 11.98 -8.46 0.04
C SER A 140 11.12 -7.21 -0.10
N VAL A 141 10.58 -6.73 1.01
CA VAL A 141 9.76 -5.51 1.05
C VAL A 141 10.32 -4.59 2.12
N ALA A 142 10.52 -3.33 1.77
CA ALA A 142 11.06 -2.33 2.67
C ALA A 142 10.03 -1.23 2.94
N PHE A 143 9.93 -0.83 4.21
CA PHE A 143 8.97 0.13 4.71
C PHE A 143 9.65 1.23 5.50
N HIS A 144 9.16 2.48 5.33
CA HIS A 144 9.38 3.57 6.26
C HIS A 144 8.25 3.57 7.29
N LEU A 145 8.59 3.46 8.56
CA LEU A 145 7.68 3.59 9.69
C LEU A 145 7.83 5.01 10.27
N ILE A 146 6.78 5.80 10.21
CA ILE A 146 6.80 7.22 10.61
C ILE A 146 6.08 7.34 11.95
N TYR A 147 6.85 7.66 13.00
CA TYR A 147 6.33 7.82 14.36
C TYR A 147 6.28 9.29 14.75
N ARG A 148 5.16 9.72 15.31
CA ARG A 148 4.96 11.08 15.80
C ARG A 148 3.90 11.16 16.89
N SER A 149 4.06 12.12 17.80
CA SER A 149 3.02 12.51 18.73
C SER A 149 2.62 13.97 18.52
N ASN A 150 1.33 14.26 18.60
CA ASN A 150 0.80 15.63 18.50
C ASN A 150 1.04 16.47 19.77
N ASN A 151 1.43 15.82 20.88
CA ASN A 151 1.50 16.45 22.19
C ASN A 151 2.93 16.67 22.71
N ARG A 152 3.92 15.93 22.20
CA ARG A 152 5.32 15.97 22.65
C ARG A 152 6.27 15.32 21.64
N THR A 153 7.56 15.53 21.82
CA THR A 153 8.58 14.75 21.13
C THR A 153 8.59 13.31 21.67
N LEU A 154 8.65 12.33 20.79
CA LEU A 154 8.82 10.92 21.17
C LEU A 154 10.28 10.66 21.56
N THR A 155 10.49 9.67 22.42
CA THR A 155 11.82 9.15 22.72
C THR A 155 12.12 7.91 21.89
N ASP A 156 13.41 7.64 21.63
CA ASP A 156 13.83 6.42 20.94
C ASP A 156 13.33 5.15 21.64
N GLU A 157 13.35 5.13 22.98
CA GLU A 157 12.87 3.99 23.77
C GLU A 157 11.38 3.66 23.57
N GLU A 158 10.56 4.67 23.30
CA GLU A 158 9.13 4.47 23.03
C GLU A 158 8.93 3.87 21.65
N VAL A 159 9.67 4.37 20.66
CA VAL A 159 9.64 3.86 19.29
C VAL A 159 10.19 2.44 19.22
N ASP A 160 11.32 2.16 19.90
CA ASP A 160 11.93 0.83 19.94
C ASP A 160 10.97 -0.25 20.49
N LYS A 161 10.15 0.09 21.48
CA LYS A 161 9.15 -0.85 22.01
C LYS A 161 8.08 -1.21 20.98
N VAL A 162 7.58 -0.23 20.24
CA VAL A 162 6.58 -0.46 19.18
C VAL A 162 7.23 -1.25 18.04
N GLU A 163 8.43 -0.89 17.64
CA GLU A 163 9.19 -1.60 16.60
C GLU A 163 9.43 -3.07 16.97
N GLN A 164 9.81 -3.35 18.20
CA GLN A 164 9.96 -4.73 18.70
C GLN A 164 8.65 -5.52 18.63
N ASN A 165 7.52 -4.88 18.94
CA ASN A 165 6.22 -5.52 18.82
C ASN A 165 5.84 -5.80 17.37
N ILE A 166 6.08 -4.84 16.48
CA ILE A 166 5.89 -4.99 15.03
C ILE A 166 6.71 -6.18 14.51
N LYS A 167 8.01 -6.23 14.81
CA LYS A 167 8.90 -7.32 14.41
C LYS A 167 8.35 -8.67 14.86
N LYS A 168 7.97 -8.78 16.12
CA LYS A 168 7.42 -10.02 16.69
C LYS A 168 6.11 -10.45 15.99
N VAL A 169 5.21 -9.52 15.71
CA VAL A 169 3.93 -9.81 15.02
C VAL A 169 4.18 -10.29 13.60
N LEU A 170 5.12 -9.67 12.88
CA LEU A 170 5.48 -10.04 11.52
C LEU A 170 6.16 -11.41 11.44
N GLU A 171 7.13 -11.68 12.34
CA GLU A 171 7.81 -12.98 12.43
C GLU A 171 6.82 -14.11 12.74
N GLN A 172 5.97 -13.92 13.75
CA GLN A 172 5.02 -14.95 14.19
C GLN A 172 3.84 -15.14 13.23
N GLY A 173 3.36 -14.06 12.63
CA GLY A 173 2.17 -14.09 11.80
C GLY A 173 2.41 -14.42 10.34
N LEU A 174 3.57 -14.03 9.77
CA LEU A 174 3.91 -14.20 8.37
C LEU A 174 5.14 -15.06 8.14
N GLY A 175 5.83 -15.48 9.21
CA GLY A 175 7.14 -16.12 9.08
C GLY A 175 8.18 -15.21 8.41
N ALA A 176 8.03 -13.88 8.57
CA ALA A 176 8.93 -12.90 8.00
C ALA A 176 10.32 -12.99 8.63
N GLU A 177 11.35 -12.84 7.83
CA GLU A 177 12.72 -12.61 8.31
C GLU A 177 13.01 -11.12 8.23
N ILE A 178 13.35 -10.50 9.37
CA ILE A 178 13.63 -9.07 9.44
C ILE A 178 15.13 -8.87 9.21
N ARG A 179 15.45 -7.86 8.38
CA ARG A 179 16.82 -7.49 8.02
C ARG A 179 17.15 -6.07 8.43
#